data_830e927c3b17bbe87f244b161319f5a8
#
_entry.id   830e927c3b17bbe87f244b161319f5a8
#
_cell.length_a   1.000
_cell.length_b   1.000
_cell.length_c   1.000
_cell.angle_alpha   90.00
_cell.angle_beta   90.00
_cell.angle_gamma   90.00
#
_symmetry.space_group_name_H-M   'P 1'
#
loop_
_entity.id
_entity.type
_entity.pdbx_description
1 polymer ?
#
loop_
_entity_poly.entity_id
_entity_poly.type
_entity_poly.pdbx_seq_one_letter_code
_entity_poly.pdbx_strand_id
1 'polypeptide(L)'
;MALTLTEDERTELERRVRSRKIRAEDARRAQVILMLAAGESFTAITATVGCYPDYVSRWKQRFEAERVAGLRAKYRGQPATVRTPAMEARILAKTRQRPPDGSTHWSTRKVAKALGVSHVLVARVWRRAGLQPHRFERYMLSDDPAFEEKAADVIGLYLNPPQHAAVFAADEKTAIQALDRLDPVLPLSPGRAERHGFEYYRHGTLSLYAALNTSTGEIVGQTVPRHTSAAFVEFLGNIVATPPKRREIHVIVDNLSAHKTRAVTAFLDAHPRVYLHFTPTYASWLNQVELWFAKIERDLLARGIFTSIPDLARKIRRYITRYNEHPKPIRWTYSNPARRITTDSADTVH
;
A
#
# COMPACT_ATOMS: atom_id res chain seq x y z
N MET A 1 -58.72 -35.09 -0.64
CA MET A 1 -58.37 -36.11 -1.64
C MET A 1 -56.89 -36.36 -1.56
N ALA A 2 -56.51 -37.65 -1.56
CA ALA A 2 -55.09 -38.05 -1.60
C ALA A 2 -54.49 -37.63 -2.96
N LEU A 3 -53.24 -37.22 -2.97
CA LEU A 3 -52.56 -36.74 -4.17
C LEU A 3 -52.11 -37.99 -4.98
N THR A 4 -52.49 -38.08 -6.25
CA THR A 4 -52.17 -39.23 -7.12
C THR A 4 -50.82 -38.99 -7.79
N LEU A 5 -49.87 -39.95 -7.66
CA LEU A 5 -48.57 -39.95 -8.34
C LEU A 5 -48.54 -41.04 -9.42
N THR A 6 -47.83 -40.74 -10.51
CA THR A 6 -47.41 -41.81 -11.44
C THR A 6 -46.20 -42.56 -10.86
N GLU A 7 -45.91 -43.76 -11.40
CA GLU A 7 -44.83 -44.57 -10.93
C GLU A 7 -43.44 -43.89 -11.12
N ASP A 8 -43.29 -43.18 -12.25
CA ASP A 8 -42.09 -42.41 -12.56
C ASP A 8 -41.91 -41.23 -11.59
N GLU A 9 -43.00 -40.54 -11.26
CA GLU A 9 -42.97 -39.44 -10.29
C GLU A 9 -42.62 -39.93 -8.89
N ARG A 10 -43.16 -41.06 -8.48
CA ARG A 10 -42.83 -41.67 -7.19
C ARG A 10 -41.37 -42.01 -7.13
N THR A 11 -40.84 -42.71 -8.15
CA THR A 11 -39.43 -43.09 -8.24
C THR A 11 -38.50 -41.89 -8.19
N GLU A 12 -38.81 -40.82 -8.92
CA GLU A 12 -38.03 -39.57 -8.93
C GLU A 12 -38.06 -38.87 -7.58
N LEU A 13 -39.21 -38.78 -6.91
CA LEU A 13 -39.34 -38.13 -5.59
C LEU A 13 -38.60 -38.95 -4.53
N GLU A 14 -38.68 -40.25 -4.53
CA GLU A 14 -37.93 -41.13 -3.62
C GLU A 14 -36.42 -41.00 -3.82
N ARG A 15 -35.98 -40.95 -5.09
CA ARG A 15 -34.60 -40.71 -5.45
C ARG A 15 -34.10 -39.37 -4.85
N ARG A 16 -34.93 -38.31 -4.93
CA ARG A 16 -34.60 -37.00 -4.31
C ARG A 16 -34.45 -37.08 -2.79
N VAL A 17 -35.35 -37.76 -2.12
CA VAL A 17 -35.28 -37.96 -0.65
C VAL A 17 -34.03 -38.69 -0.21
N ARG A 18 -33.63 -39.76 -0.96
CA ARG A 18 -32.44 -40.58 -0.66
C ARG A 18 -31.12 -39.91 -1.05
N SER A 19 -31.14 -38.92 -1.94
CA SER A 19 -29.93 -38.31 -2.49
C SER A 19 -29.20 -37.40 -1.50
N ARG A 20 -27.92 -37.66 -1.26
CA ARG A 20 -27.03 -36.81 -0.47
C ARG A 20 -26.45 -35.64 -1.27
N LYS A 21 -26.70 -35.59 -2.60
CA LYS A 21 -26.09 -34.58 -3.50
C LYS A 21 -27.05 -33.46 -3.88
N ILE A 22 -28.33 -33.54 -3.58
CA ILE A 22 -29.31 -32.49 -3.84
C ILE A 22 -29.42 -31.55 -2.64
N ARG A 23 -29.98 -30.37 -2.87
CA ARG A 23 -30.24 -29.42 -1.78
C ARG A 23 -31.25 -30.00 -0.78
N ALA A 24 -30.97 -29.87 0.51
CA ALA A 24 -31.85 -30.37 1.57
C ALA A 24 -33.31 -29.90 1.40
N GLU A 25 -33.49 -28.68 0.89
CA GLU A 25 -34.81 -28.11 0.65
C GLU A 25 -35.58 -28.80 -0.51
N ASP A 26 -34.86 -29.30 -1.54
CA ASP A 26 -35.48 -30.05 -2.64
C ASP A 26 -35.88 -31.46 -2.21
N ALA A 27 -35.08 -32.09 -1.33
CA ALA A 27 -35.43 -33.36 -0.69
C ALA A 27 -36.65 -33.19 0.23
N ARG A 28 -36.70 -32.11 1.01
CA ARG A 28 -37.79 -31.78 1.91
C ARG A 28 -39.12 -31.59 1.16
N ARG A 29 -39.10 -30.92 0.00
CA ARG A 29 -40.29 -30.78 -0.88
C ARG A 29 -40.75 -32.12 -1.42
N ALA A 30 -39.83 -32.95 -1.88
CA ALA A 30 -40.15 -34.31 -2.37
C ALA A 30 -40.78 -35.16 -1.26
N GLN A 31 -40.29 -35.09 -0.03
CA GLN A 31 -40.85 -35.79 1.11
C GLN A 31 -42.30 -35.35 1.40
N VAL A 32 -42.58 -34.03 1.38
CA VAL A 32 -43.94 -33.52 1.58
C VAL A 32 -44.93 -34.14 0.54
N ILE A 33 -44.53 -34.21 -0.74
CA ILE A 33 -45.39 -34.74 -1.78
C ILE A 33 -45.61 -36.24 -1.63
N LEU A 34 -44.55 -37.01 -1.25
CA LEU A 34 -44.72 -38.44 -1.00
C LEU A 34 -45.65 -38.74 0.17
N MET A 35 -45.57 -37.97 1.26
CA MET A 35 -46.48 -38.10 2.42
C MET A 35 -47.92 -37.72 2.08
N LEU A 36 -48.12 -36.67 1.28
CA LEU A 36 -49.46 -36.33 0.78
C LEU A 36 -50.05 -37.41 -0.09
N ALA A 37 -49.24 -38.07 -0.93
CA ALA A 37 -49.68 -39.18 -1.76
C ALA A 37 -49.96 -40.46 -0.95
N ALA A 38 -49.28 -40.65 0.20
CA ALA A 38 -49.59 -41.71 1.15
C ALA A 38 -50.87 -41.43 1.98
N GLY A 39 -51.51 -40.28 1.79
CA GLY A 39 -52.74 -39.90 2.52
C GLY A 39 -52.54 -39.36 3.91
N GLU A 40 -51.30 -38.99 4.27
CA GLU A 40 -50.98 -38.44 5.61
C GLU A 40 -51.64 -37.08 5.84
N SER A 41 -52.00 -36.84 7.10
CA SER A 41 -52.60 -35.55 7.51
C SER A 41 -51.56 -34.43 7.47
N PHE A 42 -52.04 -33.18 7.25
CA PHE A 42 -51.17 -31.99 7.31
C PHE A 42 -50.42 -31.89 8.65
N THR A 43 -51.09 -32.27 9.77
CA THR A 43 -50.49 -32.26 11.10
C THR A 43 -49.32 -33.25 11.17
N ALA A 44 -49.47 -34.46 10.64
CA ALA A 44 -48.43 -35.49 10.62
C ALA A 44 -47.27 -35.02 9.72
N ILE A 45 -47.55 -34.45 8.54
CA ILE A 45 -46.52 -33.95 7.61
C ILE A 45 -45.72 -32.80 8.24
N THR A 46 -46.41 -31.82 8.86
CA THR A 46 -45.71 -30.70 9.51
C THR A 46 -44.83 -31.14 10.68
N ALA A 47 -45.28 -32.12 11.45
CA ALA A 47 -44.49 -32.68 12.56
C ALA A 47 -43.26 -33.44 12.04
N THR A 48 -43.40 -34.26 10.99
CA THR A 48 -42.32 -35.09 10.46
C THR A 48 -41.30 -34.26 9.68
N VAL A 49 -41.75 -33.29 8.88
CA VAL A 49 -40.88 -32.49 8.02
C VAL A 49 -40.38 -31.23 8.73
N GLY A 50 -40.97 -30.86 9.88
CA GLY A 50 -40.59 -29.66 10.63
C GLY A 50 -40.95 -28.35 9.90
N CYS A 51 -42.17 -28.30 9.31
CA CYS A 51 -42.60 -27.14 8.51
C CYS A 51 -43.97 -26.61 8.98
N TYR A 52 -44.39 -25.46 8.45
CA TYR A 52 -45.72 -24.88 8.70
C TYR A 52 -46.74 -25.40 7.70
N PRO A 53 -48.05 -25.39 8.02
CA PRO A 53 -49.11 -25.82 7.12
C PRO A 53 -49.10 -25.11 5.77
N ASP A 54 -48.77 -23.81 5.74
CA ASP A 54 -48.67 -23.02 4.50
C ASP A 54 -47.60 -23.55 3.53
N TYR A 55 -46.52 -24.15 4.08
CA TYR A 55 -45.48 -24.78 3.28
C TYR A 55 -46.04 -26.00 2.56
N VAL A 56 -46.80 -26.85 3.27
CA VAL A 56 -47.42 -28.04 2.69
C VAL A 56 -48.44 -27.64 1.62
N SER A 57 -49.34 -26.69 1.92
CA SER A 57 -50.34 -26.18 0.96
C SER A 57 -49.69 -25.62 -0.30
N ARG A 58 -48.66 -24.80 -0.17
CA ARG A 58 -47.92 -24.19 -1.28
C ARG A 58 -47.29 -25.24 -2.20
N TRP A 59 -46.66 -26.24 -1.64
CA TRP A 59 -45.96 -27.25 -2.46
C TRP A 59 -46.93 -28.25 -3.05
N LYS A 60 -48.07 -28.56 -2.39
CA LYS A 60 -49.20 -29.30 -2.94
C LYS A 60 -49.75 -28.61 -4.17
N GLN A 61 -50.17 -27.35 -4.07
CA GLN A 61 -50.70 -26.57 -5.20
C GLN A 61 -49.72 -26.50 -6.38
N ARG A 62 -48.43 -26.29 -6.11
CA ARG A 62 -47.44 -26.23 -7.18
C ARG A 62 -47.21 -27.58 -7.86
N PHE A 63 -47.28 -28.64 -7.10
CA PHE A 63 -47.18 -29.99 -7.65
C PHE A 63 -48.41 -30.34 -8.48
N GLU A 64 -49.61 -30.00 -8.03
CA GLU A 64 -50.87 -30.18 -8.78
C GLU A 64 -50.86 -29.41 -10.10
N ALA A 65 -50.29 -28.17 -10.13
CA ALA A 65 -50.24 -27.37 -11.32
C ALA A 65 -49.11 -27.77 -12.30
N GLU A 66 -47.92 -28.09 -11.81
CA GLU A 66 -46.71 -28.22 -12.64
C GLU A 66 -45.99 -29.57 -12.40
N ARG A 67 -46.59 -30.52 -11.65
CA ARG A 67 -46.03 -31.83 -11.30
C ARG A 67 -44.65 -31.70 -10.69
N VAL A 68 -43.72 -32.62 -10.95
CA VAL A 68 -42.31 -32.63 -10.42
C VAL A 68 -41.55 -31.38 -10.79
N ALA A 69 -41.87 -30.69 -11.91
CA ALA A 69 -41.25 -29.45 -12.30
C ALA A 69 -41.62 -28.27 -11.35
N GLY A 70 -42.83 -28.30 -10.79
CA GLY A 70 -43.31 -27.33 -9.81
C GLY A 70 -42.53 -27.30 -8.50
N LEU A 71 -41.82 -28.37 -8.16
CA LEU A 71 -41.01 -28.47 -6.95
C LEU A 71 -39.65 -27.77 -7.06
N ARG A 72 -39.26 -27.28 -8.25
CA ARG A 72 -38.05 -26.50 -8.41
C ARG A 72 -38.22 -25.11 -7.78
N ALA A 73 -37.15 -24.60 -7.16
CA ALA A 73 -37.14 -23.24 -6.66
C ALA A 73 -37.32 -22.25 -7.82
N LYS A 74 -38.40 -21.47 -7.81
CA LYS A 74 -38.61 -20.41 -8.83
C LYS A 74 -37.72 -19.18 -8.58
N TYR A 75 -37.10 -19.07 -7.40
CA TYR A 75 -36.22 -17.96 -7.10
C TYR A 75 -34.90 -18.11 -7.87
N ARG A 76 -34.79 -17.39 -8.96
CA ARG A 76 -33.58 -17.31 -9.79
C ARG A 76 -32.51 -16.37 -9.26
N GLY A 77 -32.66 -15.85 -8.03
CA GLY A 77 -31.87 -14.72 -7.53
C GLY A 77 -32.32 -13.41 -8.19
N GLN A 78 -31.86 -12.28 -7.62
CA GLN A 78 -31.90 -11.06 -8.41
C GLN A 78 -31.05 -11.28 -9.66
N PRO A 79 -31.52 -10.84 -10.86
CA PRO A 79 -30.69 -10.88 -12.03
C PRO A 79 -29.38 -10.19 -11.65
N ALA A 80 -28.28 -10.92 -11.72
CA ALA A 80 -26.96 -10.31 -11.52
C ALA A 80 -26.95 -9.11 -12.46
N THR A 81 -26.73 -7.90 -11.93
CA THR A 81 -26.53 -6.72 -12.78
C THR A 81 -25.45 -7.13 -13.75
N VAL A 82 -25.84 -7.35 -15.02
CA VAL A 82 -25.00 -8.09 -15.96
C VAL A 82 -23.80 -7.22 -16.21
N ARG A 83 -22.65 -7.67 -15.75
CA ARG A 83 -21.37 -7.04 -15.99
C ARG A 83 -21.08 -7.16 -17.49
N THR A 84 -21.49 -6.16 -18.26
CA THR A 84 -21.15 -6.08 -19.66
C THR A 84 -19.85 -5.29 -19.84
N PRO A 85 -19.04 -5.56 -20.88
CA PRO A 85 -17.88 -4.73 -21.21
C PRO A 85 -18.21 -3.24 -21.33
N ALA A 86 -19.38 -2.92 -21.87
CA ALA A 86 -19.90 -1.55 -21.97
C ALA A 86 -20.12 -0.91 -20.58
N MET A 87 -20.63 -1.65 -19.59
CA MET A 87 -20.82 -1.14 -18.24
C MET A 87 -19.46 -0.95 -17.54
N GLU A 88 -18.51 -1.85 -17.73
CA GLU A 88 -17.14 -1.67 -17.22
C GLU A 88 -16.51 -0.38 -17.78
N ALA A 89 -16.59 -0.18 -19.08
CA ALA A 89 -16.08 1.03 -19.74
C ALA A 89 -16.74 2.30 -19.19
N ARG A 90 -18.06 2.30 -18.98
CA ARG A 90 -18.80 3.44 -18.36
C ARG A 90 -18.30 3.73 -16.94
N ILE A 91 -18.09 2.70 -16.12
CA ILE A 91 -17.56 2.86 -14.76
C ILE A 91 -16.15 3.46 -14.79
N LEU A 92 -15.28 2.96 -15.65
CA LEU A 92 -13.92 3.45 -15.79
C LEU A 92 -13.89 4.90 -16.31
N ALA A 93 -14.66 5.21 -17.34
CA ALA A 93 -14.80 6.57 -17.87
C ALA A 93 -15.32 7.55 -16.81
N LYS A 94 -16.34 7.16 -16.04
CA LYS A 94 -16.88 7.99 -14.96
C LYS A 94 -15.87 8.22 -13.84
N THR A 95 -15.08 7.19 -13.50
CA THR A 95 -14.05 7.29 -12.45
C THR A 95 -12.94 8.29 -12.79
N ARG A 96 -12.62 8.47 -14.08
CA ARG A 96 -11.60 9.43 -14.56
C ARG A 96 -12.08 10.89 -14.56
N GLN A 97 -13.38 11.12 -14.54
CA GLN A 97 -13.95 12.47 -14.47
C GLN A 97 -13.85 13.03 -13.05
N ARG A 98 -13.86 14.34 -12.89
CA ARG A 98 -13.99 14.96 -11.56
C ARG A 98 -15.41 14.72 -11.00
N PRO A 99 -15.54 14.42 -9.69
CA PRO A 99 -16.84 14.35 -9.05
C PRO A 99 -17.56 15.72 -9.08
N PRO A 100 -18.84 15.77 -9.44
CA PRO A 100 -19.57 17.04 -9.55
C PRO A 100 -19.92 17.67 -8.19
N ASP A 101 -19.72 16.94 -7.10
CA ASP A 101 -20.03 17.38 -5.73
C ASP A 101 -18.83 18.14 -5.06
N GLY A 102 -17.82 18.51 -5.84
CA GLY A 102 -16.63 19.21 -5.33
C GLY A 102 -15.61 18.33 -4.59
N SER A 103 -15.86 17.03 -4.48
CA SER A 103 -14.89 16.13 -3.87
C SER A 103 -13.71 15.85 -4.81
N THR A 104 -12.54 15.59 -4.23
CA THR A 104 -11.30 15.38 -4.98
C THR A 104 -11.22 14.03 -5.68
N HIS A 105 -12.01 13.04 -5.24
CA HIS A 105 -11.98 11.68 -5.79
C HIS A 105 -13.34 10.99 -5.67
N TRP A 106 -13.53 9.98 -6.49
CA TRP A 106 -14.70 9.12 -6.44
C TRP A 106 -14.58 8.05 -5.35
N SER A 107 -15.71 7.77 -4.68
CA SER A 107 -15.88 6.54 -3.92
C SER A 107 -16.75 5.55 -4.73
N THR A 108 -16.66 4.26 -4.40
CA THR A 108 -17.49 3.23 -5.06
C THR A 108 -18.99 3.53 -4.95
N ARG A 109 -19.43 4.09 -3.82
CA ARG A 109 -20.83 4.48 -3.59
C ARG A 109 -21.25 5.67 -4.45
N LYS A 110 -20.38 6.67 -4.62
CA LYS A 110 -20.66 7.84 -5.47
C LYS A 110 -20.78 7.45 -6.94
N VAL A 111 -19.85 6.64 -7.47
CA VAL A 111 -19.94 6.14 -8.85
C VAL A 111 -21.18 5.28 -9.03
N ALA A 112 -21.48 4.40 -8.06
CA ALA A 112 -22.65 3.55 -8.09
C ALA A 112 -23.96 4.37 -8.18
N LYS A 113 -24.09 5.43 -7.36
CA LYS A 113 -25.22 6.36 -7.39
C LYS A 113 -25.33 7.08 -8.74
N ALA A 114 -24.19 7.57 -9.27
CA ALA A 114 -24.15 8.33 -10.52
C ALA A 114 -24.51 7.48 -11.76
N LEU A 115 -24.27 6.18 -11.71
CA LEU A 115 -24.51 5.27 -12.84
C LEU A 115 -25.72 4.33 -12.65
N GLY A 116 -26.40 4.38 -11.51
CA GLY A 116 -27.54 3.49 -11.20
C GLY A 116 -27.12 2.03 -11.04
N VAL A 117 -25.91 1.73 -10.54
CA VAL A 117 -25.38 0.38 -10.38
C VAL A 117 -25.05 0.05 -8.93
N SER A 118 -24.75 -1.20 -8.62
CA SER A 118 -24.33 -1.60 -7.28
C SER A 118 -22.88 -1.15 -7.01
N HIS A 119 -22.61 -0.68 -5.78
CA HIS A 119 -21.24 -0.31 -5.36
C HIS A 119 -20.27 -1.51 -5.37
N VAL A 120 -20.80 -2.73 -5.21
CA VAL A 120 -20.02 -3.97 -5.31
C VAL A 120 -19.53 -4.19 -6.74
N LEU A 121 -20.35 -3.88 -7.74
CA LEU A 121 -19.93 -3.93 -9.15
C LEU A 121 -18.80 -2.93 -9.42
N VAL A 122 -18.93 -1.70 -8.96
CA VAL A 122 -17.89 -0.66 -9.09
C VAL A 122 -16.58 -1.13 -8.43
N ALA A 123 -16.65 -1.67 -7.20
CA ALA A 123 -15.48 -2.16 -6.48
C ALA A 123 -14.78 -3.32 -7.22
N ARG A 124 -15.53 -4.21 -7.86
CA ARG A 124 -14.95 -5.31 -8.69
C ARG A 124 -14.25 -4.76 -9.93
N VAL A 125 -14.87 -3.80 -10.62
CA VAL A 125 -14.27 -3.17 -11.81
C VAL A 125 -12.98 -2.44 -11.43
N TRP A 126 -12.98 -1.65 -10.37
CA TRP A 126 -11.78 -0.94 -9.90
C TRP A 126 -10.66 -1.89 -9.52
N ARG A 127 -10.98 -2.96 -8.75
CA ARG A 127 -9.97 -3.97 -8.36
C ARG A 127 -9.33 -4.63 -9.58
N ARG A 128 -10.13 -4.99 -10.59
CA ARG A 128 -9.65 -5.59 -11.82
C ARG A 128 -8.80 -4.65 -12.66
N ALA A 129 -9.16 -3.37 -12.69
CA ALA A 129 -8.43 -2.33 -13.40
C ALA A 129 -7.26 -1.72 -12.57
N GLY A 130 -7.01 -2.20 -11.35
CA GLY A 130 -5.97 -1.66 -10.48
C GLY A 130 -6.24 -0.24 -9.97
N LEU A 131 -7.49 0.26 -10.09
CA LEU A 131 -7.82 1.64 -9.73
C LEU A 131 -8.04 1.79 -8.22
N GLN A 132 -7.42 2.81 -7.64
CA GLN A 132 -7.56 3.22 -6.25
C GLN A 132 -7.73 4.74 -6.14
N PRO A 133 -8.92 5.30 -6.51
CA PRO A 133 -9.10 6.74 -6.61
C PRO A 133 -8.86 7.53 -5.31
N HIS A 134 -8.92 6.86 -4.16
CA HIS A 134 -8.64 7.44 -2.84
C HIS A 134 -7.13 7.52 -2.52
N ARG A 135 -6.29 6.86 -3.32
CA ARG A 135 -4.83 6.93 -3.22
C ARG A 135 -4.31 7.86 -4.29
N PHE A 136 -3.35 8.67 -3.94
CA PHE A 136 -2.57 9.44 -4.88
C PHE A 136 -1.09 9.19 -4.59
N GLU A 137 -0.31 9.11 -5.64
CA GLU A 137 1.13 9.06 -5.57
C GLU A 137 1.66 10.41 -6.02
N ARG A 138 2.60 10.94 -5.26
CA ARG A 138 3.32 12.14 -5.69
C ARG A 138 4.47 11.70 -6.57
N TYR A 139 4.58 12.30 -7.73
CA TYR A 139 5.76 12.18 -8.57
C TYR A 139 6.29 13.56 -8.87
N MET A 140 7.59 13.66 -9.08
CA MET A 140 8.21 14.86 -9.61
C MET A 140 8.83 14.51 -10.96
N LEU A 141 8.55 15.35 -11.95
CA LEU A 141 9.23 15.29 -13.22
C LEU A 141 10.49 16.12 -13.09
N SER A 142 11.63 15.56 -13.44
CA SER A 142 12.85 16.30 -13.54
C SER A 142 12.90 16.98 -14.91
N ASP A 143 13.07 18.27 -14.90
CA ASP A 143 13.36 19.11 -16.06
C ASP A 143 14.87 19.41 -16.21
N ASP A 144 15.72 18.68 -15.48
CA ASP A 144 17.17 18.80 -15.57
C ASP A 144 17.66 18.37 -16.95
N PRO A 145 18.24 19.29 -17.76
CA PRO A 145 18.70 18.97 -19.11
C PRO A 145 19.81 17.92 -19.14
N ALA A 146 20.59 17.78 -18.06
CA ALA A 146 21.63 16.77 -17.89
C ALA A 146 21.16 15.54 -17.11
N PHE A 147 19.84 15.25 -17.12
CA PHE A 147 19.27 14.16 -16.30
C PHE A 147 19.90 12.80 -16.61
N GLU A 148 20.02 12.47 -17.89
CA GLU A 148 20.52 11.13 -18.28
C GLU A 148 21.99 10.95 -17.94
N GLU A 149 22.80 11.98 -18.15
CA GLU A 149 24.23 11.98 -17.82
C GLU A 149 24.44 11.79 -16.31
N LYS A 150 23.80 12.63 -15.49
CA LYS A 150 23.91 12.56 -14.03
C LYS A 150 23.34 11.26 -13.46
N ALA A 151 22.20 10.79 -14.00
CA ALA A 151 21.62 9.53 -13.58
C ALA A 151 22.51 8.33 -13.93
N ALA A 152 23.12 8.34 -15.14
CA ALA A 152 24.04 7.29 -15.56
C ALA A 152 25.32 7.26 -14.68
N ASP A 153 25.87 8.43 -14.37
CA ASP A 153 27.01 8.57 -13.46
C ASP A 153 26.72 7.97 -12.08
N VAL A 154 25.62 8.41 -11.44
CA VAL A 154 25.22 7.92 -10.11
C VAL A 154 24.91 6.42 -10.12
N ILE A 155 24.16 5.93 -11.11
CA ILE A 155 23.84 4.50 -11.24
C ILE A 155 25.11 3.69 -11.49
N GLY A 156 26.02 4.22 -12.31
CA GLY A 156 27.31 3.61 -12.56
C GLY A 156 28.09 3.36 -11.28
N LEU A 157 28.14 4.33 -10.37
CA LEU A 157 28.80 4.20 -9.06
C LEU A 157 28.16 3.13 -8.15
N TYR A 158 26.85 2.93 -8.25
CA TYR A 158 26.17 1.86 -7.47
C TYR A 158 26.38 0.46 -8.04
N LEU A 159 26.43 0.33 -9.37
CA LEU A 159 26.55 -0.96 -10.04
C LEU A 159 28.02 -1.41 -10.18
N ASN A 160 28.91 -0.49 -10.53
CA ASN A 160 30.30 -0.74 -10.83
C ASN A 160 31.20 0.31 -10.15
N PRO A 161 31.31 0.33 -8.81
CA PRO A 161 32.17 1.28 -8.13
C PRO A 161 33.63 1.07 -8.52
N PRO A 162 34.46 2.12 -8.61
CA PRO A 162 35.89 1.99 -8.89
C PRO A 162 36.57 1.10 -7.85
N GLN A 163 37.52 0.23 -8.26
CA GLN A 163 38.10 -0.82 -7.41
C GLN A 163 38.76 -0.31 -6.13
N HIS A 164 39.31 0.90 -6.15
CA HIS A 164 40.04 1.50 -5.03
C HIS A 164 39.31 2.71 -4.45
N ALA A 165 38.00 2.81 -4.64
CA ALA A 165 37.20 3.90 -4.16
C ALA A 165 36.31 3.50 -2.97
N ALA A 166 35.92 4.49 -2.19
CA ALA A 166 34.77 4.43 -1.27
C ALA A 166 33.65 5.31 -1.80
N VAL A 167 32.49 4.74 -1.99
CA VAL A 167 31.31 5.46 -2.52
C VAL A 167 30.33 5.70 -1.38
N PHE A 168 29.95 6.95 -1.19
CA PHE A 168 28.99 7.38 -0.20
C PHE A 168 27.79 8.04 -0.87
N ALA A 169 26.58 7.74 -0.41
CA ALA A 169 25.38 8.49 -0.72
C ALA A 169 25.07 9.40 0.48
N ALA A 170 25.13 10.71 0.29
CA ALA A 170 25.03 11.69 1.37
C ALA A 170 23.90 12.69 1.15
N ASP A 171 23.23 13.08 2.24
CA ASP A 171 22.14 14.04 2.24
C ASP A 171 21.87 14.60 3.63
N GLU A 172 20.92 15.54 3.75
CA GLU A 172 20.49 16.07 5.03
C GLU A 172 19.00 15.88 5.30
N LYS A 173 18.67 15.41 6.49
CA LYS A 173 17.31 15.45 7.03
C LYS A 173 17.16 16.68 7.91
N THR A 174 16.46 17.65 7.38
CA THR A 174 16.29 18.97 8.03
C THR A 174 15.10 19.01 8.98
N ALA A 175 15.10 19.98 9.91
CA ALA A 175 13.98 20.32 10.80
C ALA A 175 13.41 19.13 11.60
N ILE A 176 14.26 18.19 12.03
CA ILE A 176 13.85 17.10 12.92
C ILE A 176 13.42 17.71 14.25
N GLN A 177 12.16 17.47 14.63
CA GLN A 177 11.56 18.09 15.82
C GLN A 177 11.86 17.28 17.09
N ALA A 178 12.30 17.98 18.15
CA ALA A 178 12.35 17.41 19.49
C ALA A 178 10.96 17.49 20.12
N LEU A 179 10.16 16.45 19.99
CA LEU A 179 8.79 16.36 20.51
C LEU A 179 8.80 15.63 21.85
N ASP A 180 8.29 16.30 22.87
CA ASP A 180 8.04 15.71 24.19
C ASP A 180 6.53 15.52 24.37
N ARG A 181 6.11 14.34 24.82
CA ARG A 181 4.69 14.04 25.02
C ARG A 181 4.24 14.56 26.38
N LEU A 182 3.11 15.27 26.41
CA LEU A 182 2.52 15.72 27.67
C LEU A 182 1.85 14.57 28.42
N ASP A 183 1.23 13.65 27.70
CA ASP A 183 0.59 12.48 28.27
C ASP A 183 1.51 11.26 28.30
N PRO A 184 1.38 10.40 29.33
CA PRO A 184 2.07 9.12 29.35
C PRO A 184 1.71 8.24 28.14
N VAL A 185 2.68 7.55 27.61
CA VAL A 185 2.44 6.53 26.58
C VAL A 185 1.76 5.33 27.21
N LEU A 186 0.59 4.93 26.69
CA LEU A 186 -0.07 3.71 27.11
C LEU A 186 0.55 2.52 26.38
N PRO A 187 1.14 1.56 27.12
CA PRO A 187 1.93 0.50 26.52
C PRO A 187 1.08 -0.46 25.68
N LEU A 188 1.74 -1.12 24.76
CA LEU A 188 1.21 -2.24 23.98
C LEU A 188 0.72 -3.35 24.93
N SER A 189 -0.48 -3.89 24.66
CA SER A 189 -1.03 -5.06 25.37
C SER A 189 -1.82 -5.96 24.40
N PRO A 190 -2.10 -7.23 24.76
CA PRO A 190 -2.86 -8.13 23.89
C PRO A 190 -4.19 -7.51 23.43
N GLY A 191 -4.40 -7.44 22.11
CA GLY A 191 -5.58 -6.83 21.49
C GLY A 191 -5.63 -5.30 21.50
N ARG A 192 -4.58 -4.61 22.00
CA ARG A 192 -4.50 -3.15 22.02
C ARG A 192 -3.14 -2.66 21.51
N ALA A 193 -3.18 -1.80 20.50
CA ALA A 193 -1.99 -1.10 20.05
C ALA A 193 -1.49 -0.10 21.11
N GLU A 194 -0.20 0.21 21.08
CA GLU A 194 0.38 1.32 21.84
C GLU A 194 -0.34 2.62 21.50
N ARG A 195 -0.67 3.44 22.50
CA ARG A 195 -1.39 4.70 22.34
C ARG A 195 -0.55 5.85 22.83
N HIS A 196 -0.43 6.87 22.00
CA HIS A 196 0.22 8.12 22.31
C HIS A 196 -0.82 9.22 22.45
N GLY A 197 -0.64 10.11 23.44
CA GLY A 197 -1.35 11.38 23.49
C GLY A 197 -1.06 12.20 22.24
N PHE A 198 -2.00 13.01 21.80
CA PHE A 198 -1.81 13.92 20.65
C PHE A 198 -1.21 15.27 21.04
N GLU A 199 -1.19 15.62 22.32
CA GLU A 199 -0.55 16.82 22.83
C GLU A 199 0.94 16.60 23.03
N TYR A 200 1.74 17.59 22.62
CA TYR A 200 3.19 17.55 22.75
C TYR A 200 3.77 18.95 22.90
N TYR A 201 4.90 19.00 23.61
CA TYR A 201 5.72 20.20 23.69
C TYR A 201 6.87 20.11 22.67
N ARG A 202 7.15 21.22 21.97
CA ARG A 202 8.24 21.33 21.00
C ARG A 202 9.42 22.04 21.62
N HIS A 203 10.51 21.33 21.82
CA HIS A 203 11.76 21.88 22.35
C HIS A 203 12.64 22.54 21.27
N GLY A 204 12.24 22.47 20.00
CA GLY A 204 12.96 22.99 18.85
C GLY A 204 13.32 21.91 17.83
N THR A 205 14.24 22.24 16.93
CA THR A 205 14.64 21.38 15.82
C THR A 205 16.14 21.27 15.71
N LEU A 206 16.61 20.19 15.07
CA LEU A 206 17.96 20.03 14.57
C LEU A 206 17.94 19.43 13.16
N SER A 207 19.08 19.48 12.48
CA SER A 207 19.31 18.80 11.20
C SER A 207 20.32 17.67 11.38
N LEU A 208 20.18 16.62 10.58
CA LEU A 208 21.07 15.47 10.54
C LEU A 208 21.67 15.36 9.14
N TYR A 209 22.97 15.52 9.01
CA TYR A 209 23.71 15.02 7.84
C TYR A 209 24.00 13.54 8.02
N ALA A 210 23.78 12.77 6.96
CA ALA A 210 24.12 11.36 6.94
C ALA A 210 24.74 10.94 5.59
N ALA A 211 25.73 10.09 5.63
CA ALA A 211 26.35 9.48 4.47
C ALA A 211 26.36 7.96 4.64
N LEU A 212 25.71 7.27 3.71
CA LEU A 212 25.67 5.81 3.63
C LEU A 212 26.85 5.34 2.78
N ASN A 213 27.74 4.55 3.36
CA ASN A 213 28.73 3.82 2.59
C ASN A 213 28.02 2.70 1.80
N THR A 214 28.04 2.79 0.47
CA THR A 214 27.26 1.89 -0.40
C THR A 214 27.75 0.44 -0.35
N SER A 215 29.02 0.21 -0.02
CA SER A 215 29.62 -1.12 0.02
C SER A 215 29.43 -1.82 1.36
N THR A 216 29.54 -1.09 2.48
CA THR A 216 29.42 -1.66 3.84
C THR A 216 28.04 -1.48 4.46
N GLY A 217 27.30 -0.47 4.03
CA GLY A 217 26.03 -0.05 4.63
C GLY A 217 26.20 0.81 5.89
N GLU A 218 27.44 1.12 6.30
CA GLU A 218 27.70 1.97 7.45
C GLU A 218 27.26 3.42 7.22
N ILE A 219 26.87 4.08 8.29
CA ILE A 219 26.43 5.48 8.28
C ILE A 219 27.46 6.34 9.00
N VAL A 220 27.95 7.37 8.31
CA VAL A 220 28.58 8.53 8.92
C VAL A 220 27.49 9.56 9.17
N GLY A 221 27.29 9.98 10.41
CA GLY A 221 26.20 10.92 10.75
C GLY A 221 26.69 12.05 11.64
N GLN A 222 26.16 13.28 11.38
CA GLN A 222 26.46 14.48 12.15
C GLN A 222 25.17 15.27 12.40
N THR A 223 24.89 15.54 13.67
CA THR A 223 23.76 16.40 14.06
C THR A 223 24.24 17.85 14.17
N VAL A 224 23.51 18.77 13.54
CA VAL A 224 23.82 20.21 13.54
C VAL A 224 22.56 21.05 13.84
N PRO A 225 22.70 22.23 14.43
CA PRO A 225 21.54 23.11 14.68
C PRO A 225 20.90 23.58 13.38
N ARG A 226 21.69 23.85 12.35
CA ARG A 226 21.26 24.33 11.03
C ARG A 226 22.14 23.73 9.95
N HIS A 227 21.52 23.35 8.83
CA HIS A 227 22.22 22.92 7.62
C HIS A 227 22.76 24.14 6.88
N THR A 228 24.06 24.35 7.00
CA THR A 228 24.80 25.44 6.33
C THR A 228 25.94 24.85 5.49
N SER A 229 26.42 25.62 4.51
CA SER A 229 27.56 25.19 3.71
C SER A 229 28.81 24.90 4.56
N ALA A 230 29.05 25.65 5.64
CA ALA A 230 30.15 25.40 6.58
C ALA A 230 29.95 24.05 7.31
N ALA A 231 28.74 23.76 7.79
CA ALA A 231 28.43 22.47 8.41
C ALA A 231 28.56 21.30 7.42
N PHE A 232 28.21 21.53 6.15
CA PHE A 232 28.39 20.53 5.09
C PHE A 232 29.87 20.25 4.82
N VAL A 233 30.72 21.28 4.77
CA VAL A 233 32.19 21.12 4.61
C VAL A 233 32.78 20.34 5.79
N GLU A 234 32.37 20.64 7.03
CA GLU A 234 32.76 19.88 8.21
C GLU A 234 32.33 18.41 8.10
N PHE A 235 31.11 18.18 7.63
CA PHE A 235 30.59 16.84 7.42
C PHE A 235 31.36 16.08 6.32
N LEU A 236 31.74 16.72 5.21
CA LEU A 236 32.64 16.14 4.21
C LEU A 236 33.97 15.73 4.84
N GLY A 237 34.51 16.54 5.76
CA GLY A 237 35.72 16.18 6.52
C GLY A 237 35.57 14.87 7.31
N ASN A 238 34.40 14.67 7.93
CA ASN A 238 34.09 13.42 8.63
C ASN A 238 34.02 12.22 7.69
N ILE A 239 33.42 12.38 6.51
CA ILE A 239 33.37 11.35 5.46
C ILE A 239 34.84 10.99 5.03
N VAL A 240 35.64 12.02 4.77
CA VAL A 240 37.04 11.84 4.32
C VAL A 240 37.91 11.11 5.33
N ALA A 241 37.64 11.27 6.62
CA ALA A 241 38.36 10.60 7.70
C ALA A 241 38.05 9.11 7.85
N THR A 242 36.92 8.64 7.28
CA THR A 242 36.41 7.27 7.48
C THR A 242 37.23 6.21 6.68
N PRO A 243 37.45 6.34 5.35
CA PRO A 243 38.15 5.32 4.58
C PRO A 243 39.66 5.52 4.65
N PRO A 244 40.44 4.47 4.35
CA PRO A 244 41.93 4.56 4.30
C PRO A 244 42.38 5.70 3.36
N LYS A 245 43.45 6.40 3.77
CA LYS A 245 43.97 7.60 3.08
C LYS A 245 44.33 7.43 1.58
N ARG A 246 44.50 6.20 1.11
CA ARG A 246 44.83 5.90 -0.29
C ARG A 246 43.65 5.67 -1.20
N ARG A 247 42.43 5.63 -0.63
CA ARG A 247 41.22 5.42 -1.43
C ARG A 247 40.68 6.72 -2.00
N GLU A 248 40.20 6.69 -3.22
CA GLU A 248 39.35 7.73 -3.75
C GLU A 248 37.99 7.71 -3.04
N ILE A 249 37.35 8.87 -2.93
CA ILE A 249 36.11 9.04 -2.23
C ILE A 249 35.12 9.70 -3.19
N HIS A 250 34.11 8.95 -3.56
CA HIS A 250 33.01 9.45 -4.38
C HIS A 250 31.80 9.70 -3.48
N VAL A 251 31.30 10.91 -3.46
CA VAL A 251 30.16 11.29 -2.63
C VAL A 251 29.02 11.73 -3.56
N ILE A 252 27.95 10.95 -3.54
CA ILE A 252 26.72 11.26 -4.27
C ILE A 252 25.90 12.18 -3.37
N VAL A 253 25.56 13.34 -3.88
CA VAL A 253 24.79 14.39 -3.19
C VAL A 253 23.63 14.88 -4.06
N ASP A 254 22.65 15.52 -3.47
CA ASP A 254 21.61 16.20 -4.22
C ASP A 254 22.14 17.47 -4.92
N ASN A 255 21.35 18.01 -5.84
CA ASN A 255 21.73 19.17 -6.66
C ASN A 255 21.49 20.52 -5.93
N LEU A 256 21.59 20.55 -4.59
CA LEU A 256 21.32 21.76 -3.80
C LEU A 256 22.46 22.80 -3.99
N SER A 257 22.09 24.08 -4.03
CA SER A 257 23.07 25.18 -4.16
C SER A 257 24.06 25.25 -2.99
N ALA A 258 23.66 24.81 -1.80
CA ALA A 258 24.53 24.74 -0.63
C ALA A 258 25.76 23.85 -0.84
N HIS A 259 25.68 22.86 -1.72
CA HIS A 259 26.77 21.93 -2.07
C HIS A 259 27.71 22.47 -3.16
N LYS A 260 27.42 23.65 -3.71
CA LYS A 260 28.21 24.26 -4.82
C LYS A 260 28.83 25.60 -4.44
N THR A 261 29.01 25.83 -3.15
CA THR A 261 29.57 27.09 -2.65
C THR A 261 31.11 27.14 -2.79
N ARG A 262 31.67 28.35 -2.72
CA ARG A 262 33.15 28.54 -2.71
C ARG A 262 33.83 27.75 -1.61
N ALA A 263 33.19 27.58 -0.43
CA ALA A 263 33.76 26.78 0.67
C ALA A 263 33.88 25.30 0.30
N VAL A 264 32.90 24.75 -0.42
CA VAL A 264 32.94 23.36 -0.91
C VAL A 264 33.99 23.22 -1.98
N THR A 265 34.10 24.16 -2.93
CA THR A 265 35.16 24.13 -3.95
C THR A 265 36.54 24.16 -3.32
N ALA A 266 36.78 25.06 -2.38
CA ALA A 266 38.06 25.15 -1.68
C ALA A 266 38.37 23.85 -0.89
N PHE A 267 37.36 23.19 -0.34
CA PHE A 267 37.54 21.91 0.31
C PHE A 267 37.95 20.82 -0.69
N LEU A 268 37.33 20.76 -1.86
CA LEU A 268 37.68 19.79 -2.90
C LEU A 268 39.08 20.02 -3.46
N ASP A 269 39.50 21.29 -3.66
CA ASP A 269 40.84 21.65 -4.10
C ASP A 269 41.89 21.18 -3.10
N ALA A 270 41.60 21.22 -1.78
CA ALA A 270 42.43 20.72 -0.73
C ALA A 270 42.40 19.19 -0.58
N HIS A 271 41.43 18.51 -1.18
CA HIS A 271 41.23 17.06 -1.08
C HIS A 271 41.08 16.42 -2.47
N PRO A 272 42.13 16.34 -3.30
CA PRO A 272 42.02 15.93 -4.72
C PRO A 272 41.56 14.50 -4.94
N ARG A 273 41.41 13.70 -3.88
CA ARG A 273 40.88 12.35 -3.93
C ARG A 273 39.35 12.29 -3.70
N VAL A 274 38.68 13.43 -3.50
CA VAL A 274 37.24 13.53 -3.22
C VAL A 274 36.52 14.07 -4.44
N TYR A 275 35.53 13.33 -4.88
CA TYR A 275 34.71 13.65 -6.06
C TYR A 275 33.24 13.76 -5.62
N LEU A 276 32.57 14.87 -5.96
CA LEU A 276 31.13 15.01 -5.76
C LEU A 276 30.39 14.67 -7.05
N HIS A 277 29.36 13.83 -6.90
CA HIS A 277 28.46 13.42 -7.97
C HIS A 277 27.05 13.93 -7.65
N PHE A 278 26.50 14.75 -8.51
CA PHE A 278 25.22 15.39 -8.28
C PHE A 278 24.08 14.57 -8.87
N THR A 279 23.05 14.26 -8.08
CA THR A 279 21.83 13.70 -8.64
C THR A 279 21.13 14.72 -9.53
N PRO A 280 20.35 14.30 -10.54
CA PRO A 280 19.49 15.23 -11.27
C PRO A 280 18.53 15.96 -10.34
N THR A 281 18.16 17.18 -10.70
CA THR A 281 17.17 17.96 -9.95
C THR A 281 15.87 17.17 -9.84
N TYR A 282 15.26 17.16 -8.68
CA TYR A 282 14.04 16.39 -8.34
C TYR A 282 14.17 14.87 -8.51
N ALA A 283 15.37 14.31 -8.38
CA ALA A 283 15.63 12.89 -8.47
C ALA A 283 16.25 12.31 -7.17
N SER A 284 15.73 12.74 -6.00
CA SER A 284 16.22 12.26 -4.69
C SER A 284 16.14 10.73 -4.53
N TRP A 285 15.25 10.06 -5.26
CA TRP A 285 15.17 8.59 -5.29
C TRP A 285 16.45 7.90 -5.80
N LEU A 286 17.33 8.62 -6.49
CA LEU A 286 18.67 8.16 -6.85
C LEU A 286 19.64 8.20 -5.67
N ASN A 287 19.35 8.94 -4.61
CA ASN A 287 20.21 9.02 -3.44
C ASN A 287 19.83 7.94 -2.42
N GLN A 288 20.64 6.88 -2.32
CA GLN A 288 20.34 5.73 -1.45
C GLN A 288 20.21 6.06 0.03
N VAL A 289 20.82 7.13 0.52
CA VAL A 289 20.70 7.53 1.94
C VAL A 289 19.27 7.86 2.34
N GLU A 290 18.43 8.24 1.40
CA GLU A 290 16.98 8.49 1.63
C GLU A 290 16.26 7.24 2.16
N LEU A 291 16.67 6.05 1.72
CA LEU A 291 16.15 4.79 2.25
C LEU A 291 16.53 4.59 3.72
N TRP A 292 17.72 5.03 4.11
CA TRP A 292 18.14 5.02 5.50
C TRP A 292 17.43 6.11 6.32
N PHE A 293 17.18 7.30 5.75
CA PHE A 293 16.34 8.30 6.41
C PHE A 293 14.91 7.80 6.66
N ALA A 294 14.33 7.08 5.72
CA ALA A 294 13.05 6.43 5.94
C ALA A 294 13.10 5.36 7.06
N LYS A 295 14.23 4.69 7.22
CA LYS A 295 14.45 3.73 8.30
C LYS A 295 14.54 4.40 9.67
N ILE A 296 15.41 5.40 9.85
CA ILE A 296 15.53 6.10 11.15
C ILE A 296 14.24 6.84 11.53
N GLU A 297 13.49 7.36 10.53
CA GLU A 297 12.18 7.95 10.75
C GLU A 297 11.23 6.95 11.42
N ARG A 298 11.12 5.77 10.84
CA ARG A 298 10.23 4.70 11.33
C ARG A 298 10.69 4.13 12.67
N ASP A 299 11.99 3.90 12.82
CA ASP A 299 12.55 3.15 13.94
C ASP A 299 12.77 4.03 15.20
N LEU A 300 12.99 5.34 15.02
CA LEU A 300 13.34 6.25 16.12
C LEU A 300 12.46 7.50 16.15
N LEU A 301 12.35 8.25 15.03
CA LEU A 301 11.86 9.62 15.07
C LEU A 301 10.34 9.67 15.20
N ALA A 302 9.60 8.85 14.45
CA ALA A 302 8.13 8.91 14.39
C ALA A 302 7.44 8.62 15.74
N ARG A 303 8.07 7.80 16.61
CA ARG A 303 7.52 7.42 17.92
C ARG A 303 8.39 7.88 19.09
N GLY A 304 9.53 8.49 18.80
CA GLY A 304 10.47 8.94 19.83
C GLY A 304 9.87 10.07 20.68
N ILE A 305 10.25 10.08 21.95
CA ILE A 305 10.00 11.18 22.90
C ILE A 305 11.34 11.85 23.13
N PHE A 306 11.41 13.17 22.97
CA PHE A 306 12.63 13.94 23.02
C PHE A 306 12.43 15.16 23.92
N THR A 307 12.98 15.09 25.13
CA THR A 307 12.80 16.11 26.18
C THR A 307 13.65 17.38 25.94
N SER A 308 14.52 17.39 24.95
CA SER A 308 15.34 18.52 24.54
C SER A 308 16.03 18.26 23.21
N ILE A 309 16.58 19.32 22.59
CA ILE A 309 17.43 19.17 21.38
C ILE A 309 18.69 18.30 21.67
N PRO A 310 19.43 18.50 22.79
CA PRO A 310 20.53 17.61 23.14
C PRO A 310 20.13 16.16 23.34
N ASP A 311 18.94 15.89 23.89
CA ASP A 311 18.42 14.53 24.04
C ASP A 311 18.13 13.89 22.68
N LEU A 312 17.47 14.63 21.76
CA LEU A 312 17.27 14.18 20.38
C LEU A 312 18.61 13.86 19.69
N ALA A 313 19.57 14.77 19.74
CA ALA A 313 20.89 14.57 19.15
C ALA A 313 21.62 13.32 19.71
N ARG A 314 21.56 13.12 21.04
CA ARG A 314 22.14 11.95 21.70
C ARG A 314 21.49 10.67 21.25
N LYS A 315 20.16 10.62 21.14
CA LYS A 315 19.39 9.45 20.72
C LYS A 315 19.66 9.11 19.25
N ILE A 316 19.79 10.10 18.37
CA ILE A 316 20.16 9.90 16.96
C ILE A 316 21.58 9.31 16.88
N ARG A 317 22.58 9.90 17.55
CA ARG A 317 23.96 9.37 17.55
C ARG A 317 24.02 7.93 18.07
N ARG A 318 23.33 7.65 19.17
CA ARG A 318 23.25 6.29 19.73
C ARG A 318 22.61 5.30 18.76
N TYR A 319 21.58 5.73 18.04
CA TYR A 319 20.95 4.89 17.00
C TYR A 319 21.92 4.58 15.88
N ILE A 320 22.67 5.57 15.37
CA ILE A 320 23.69 5.38 14.33
C ILE A 320 24.78 4.42 14.79
N THR A 321 25.31 4.61 16.01
CA THR A 321 26.32 3.71 16.58
C THR A 321 25.83 2.26 16.61
N ARG A 322 24.61 2.02 17.10
CA ARG A 322 24.04 0.67 17.15
C ARG A 322 23.72 0.10 15.76
N TYR A 323 23.27 0.94 14.84
CA TYR A 323 23.03 0.53 13.46
C TYR A 323 24.34 0.04 12.81
N ASN A 324 25.45 0.72 13.07
CA ASN A 324 26.76 0.40 12.54
C ASN A 324 27.42 -0.86 13.18
N GLU A 325 26.87 -1.42 14.26
CA GLU A 325 27.28 -2.73 14.77
C GLU A 325 26.96 -3.87 13.79
N HIS A 326 25.86 -3.73 13.02
CA HIS A 326 25.40 -4.70 12.03
C HIS A 326 24.86 -4.00 10.78
N PRO A 327 25.69 -3.23 10.06
CA PRO A 327 25.25 -2.46 8.92
C PRO A 327 24.89 -3.39 7.75
N LYS A 328 23.95 -2.93 6.91
CA LYS A 328 23.53 -3.69 5.72
C LYS A 328 23.59 -2.79 4.49
N PRO A 329 24.40 -3.15 3.48
CA PRO A 329 24.42 -2.39 2.24
C PRO A 329 23.07 -2.46 1.53
N ILE A 330 22.69 -1.35 0.92
CA ILE A 330 21.46 -1.23 0.14
C ILE A 330 21.80 -1.61 -1.30
N ARG A 331 21.20 -2.71 -1.79
CA ARG A 331 21.41 -3.14 -3.17
C ARG A 331 20.54 -2.31 -4.11
N TRP A 332 21.14 -1.82 -5.18
CA TRP A 332 20.41 -1.18 -6.26
C TRP A 332 19.57 -2.20 -7.01
N THR A 333 18.25 -1.99 -7.05
CA THR A 333 17.30 -2.93 -7.69
C THR A 333 16.53 -2.31 -8.85
N TYR A 334 16.70 -1.01 -9.12
CA TYR A 334 16.02 -0.35 -10.21
C TYR A 334 16.59 -0.79 -11.55
N SER A 335 15.79 -1.52 -12.33
CA SER A 335 16.20 -2.07 -13.62
C SER A 335 15.20 -1.83 -14.75
N ASN A 336 14.07 -1.18 -14.47
CA ASN A 336 13.01 -1.02 -15.47
C ASN A 336 12.82 0.47 -15.87
N PRO A 337 13.41 0.91 -16.99
CA PRO A 337 13.26 2.28 -17.48
C PRO A 337 11.82 2.64 -17.86
N ALA A 338 10.96 1.65 -18.16
CA ALA A 338 9.54 1.90 -18.48
C ALA A 338 8.72 2.40 -17.27
N ARG A 339 9.27 2.35 -16.05
CA ARG A 339 8.65 2.97 -14.87
C ARG A 339 8.94 4.46 -14.74
N ARG A 340 9.81 5.01 -15.60
CA ARG A 340 10.05 6.45 -15.65
C ARG A 340 8.78 7.15 -16.14
N ILE A 341 8.27 8.07 -15.36
CA ILE A 341 7.18 8.95 -15.78
C ILE A 341 7.81 10.06 -16.64
N THR A 342 7.40 10.12 -17.91
CA THR A 342 7.78 11.20 -18.83
C THR A 342 6.56 12.06 -19.14
N THR A 343 6.78 13.32 -19.52
CA THR A 343 5.70 14.24 -19.91
C THR A 343 4.86 13.71 -21.07
N ASP A 344 5.47 12.93 -21.98
CA ASP A 344 4.81 12.36 -23.16
C ASP A 344 3.92 11.15 -22.85
N SER A 345 4.04 10.55 -21.67
CA SER A 345 3.23 9.41 -21.23
C SER A 345 2.02 9.81 -20.38
N ALA A 346 1.86 11.08 -20.09
CA ALA A 346 0.77 11.59 -19.26
C ALA A 346 -0.38 12.06 -20.16
N ASP A 347 -1.46 11.25 -20.23
CA ASP A 347 -2.82 11.79 -20.46
C ASP A 347 -3.10 12.81 -19.35
N THR A 348 -2.59 14.02 -19.48
CA THR A 348 -2.79 15.10 -18.53
C THR A 348 -4.24 15.53 -18.62
N VAL A 349 -5.02 15.12 -17.64
CA VAL A 349 -6.34 15.69 -17.39
C VAL A 349 -6.11 16.95 -16.55
N HIS A 350 -6.07 18.11 -17.20
CA HIS A 350 -6.12 19.42 -16.54
C HIS A 350 -7.51 19.71 -15.99
#